data_465725dd02b5df73084efa1a37353385
#
_entry.id   465725dd02b5df73084efa1a37353385
#
_cell.length_a   1.000
_cell.length_b   1.000
_cell.length_c   1.000
_cell.angle_alpha   90.00
_cell.angle_beta   90.00
_cell.angle_gamma   90.00
#
_symmetry.space_group_name_H-M   'P 1'
#
loop_
_entity.id
_entity.type
_entity.pdbx_description
1 polymer ?
#
loop_
_entity_poly.entity_id
_entity_poly.type
_entity_poly.pdbx_seq_one_letter_code
_entity_poly.pdbx_strand_id
1 'polypeptide(L)'
;MWFNGCVMASRFRRRLVAVMLVVYSAVVLVITLTPQAPGASLISRVTYRFIASMNARGISWVDFLVIEFIGNILMFVPLGIFAALLISRKAWWTLLFMGTAFSAFIEFFQAAFLPERYPEVRDIVSNTTGFLIGASIAITLRLLVSHRDRLVEEDRRSAQSLARR
;
A
#
# COMPACT_ATOMS: atom_id res chain seq x y z
N MET A 1 0.76 -34.24 -16.80
CA MET A 1 -0.52 -33.50 -16.66
C MET A 1 -0.58 -32.57 -15.41
N TRP A 2 0.42 -32.62 -14.49
CA TRP A 2 0.47 -31.81 -13.22
C TRP A 2 1.04 -30.40 -13.36
N PHE A 3 1.79 -30.09 -14.42
CA PHE A 3 2.41 -28.79 -14.64
C PHE A 3 1.42 -27.66 -14.98
N ASN A 4 0.30 -27.97 -15.62
CA ASN A 4 -0.67 -26.96 -16.06
C ASN A 4 -1.49 -26.35 -14.90
N GLY A 5 -1.75 -27.09 -13.83
CA GLY A 5 -2.50 -26.58 -12.68
C GLY A 5 -1.74 -25.54 -11.87
N CYS A 6 -0.44 -25.71 -11.68
CA CYS A 6 0.40 -24.78 -10.92
C CYS A 6 0.61 -23.45 -11.66
N VAL A 7 0.75 -23.48 -12.98
CA VAL A 7 0.87 -22.27 -13.83
C VAL A 7 -0.45 -21.51 -13.91
N MET A 8 -1.59 -22.22 -14.00
CA MET A 8 -2.91 -21.58 -13.98
C MET A 8 -3.21 -20.92 -12.63
N ALA A 9 -2.89 -21.56 -11.51
CA ALA A 9 -3.05 -20.99 -10.17
C ALA A 9 -2.18 -19.74 -9.97
N SER A 10 -0.99 -19.68 -10.58
CA SER A 10 -0.12 -18.49 -10.52
C SER A 10 -0.65 -17.33 -11.36
N ARG A 11 -1.19 -17.63 -12.55
CA ARG A 11 -1.82 -16.63 -13.43
C ARG A 11 -3.11 -16.07 -12.83
N PHE A 12 -3.93 -16.91 -12.23
CA PHE A 12 -5.16 -16.49 -11.56
C PHE A 12 -4.86 -15.56 -10.38
N ARG A 13 -3.93 -15.95 -9.50
CA ARG A 13 -3.50 -15.11 -8.36
C ARG A 13 -2.97 -13.75 -8.81
N ARG A 14 -2.15 -13.72 -9.88
CA ARG A 14 -1.63 -12.47 -10.42
C ARG A 14 -2.74 -11.58 -10.98
N ARG A 15 -3.72 -12.14 -11.68
CA ARG A 15 -4.89 -11.40 -12.17
C ARG A 15 -5.72 -10.85 -11.02
N LEU A 16 -5.96 -11.65 -9.97
CA LEU A 16 -6.69 -11.22 -8.79
C LEU A 16 -6.02 -10.02 -8.12
N VAL A 17 -4.71 -10.09 -7.89
CA VAL A 17 -3.95 -8.97 -7.29
C VAL A 17 -3.98 -7.73 -8.20
N ALA A 18 -3.91 -7.89 -9.52
CA ALA A 18 -4.02 -6.79 -10.46
C ALA A 18 -5.41 -6.11 -10.38
N VAL A 19 -6.47 -6.91 -10.32
CA VAL A 19 -7.84 -6.38 -10.13
C VAL A 19 -7.95 -5.65 -8.79
N MET A 20 -7.42 -6.22 -7.69
CA MET A 20 -7.40 -5.58 -6.38
C MET A 20 -6.65 -4.24 -6.42
N LEU A 21 -5.50 -4.18 -7.10
CA LEU A 21 -4.75 -2.93 -7.28
C LEU A 21 -5.59 -1.88 -8.01
N VAL A 22 -6.22 -2.24 -9.13
CA VAL A 22 -7.04 -1.31 -9.92
C VAL A 22 -8.25 -0.82 -9.13
N VAL A 23 -8.99 -1.73 -8.51
CA VAL A 23 -10.17 -1.39 -7.70
C VAL A 23 -9.78 -0.50 -6.52
N TYR A 24 -8.72 -0.85 -5.80
CA TYR A 24 -8.27 -0.06 -4.66
C TYR A 24 -7.70 1.30 -5.09
N SER A 25 -6.98 1.38 -6.22
CA SER A 25 -6.55 2.67 -6.79
C SER A 25 -7.75 3.55 -7.14
N ALA A 26 -8.81 2.98 -7.70
CA ALA A 26 -10.04 3.73 -7.98
C ALA A 26 -10.70 4.24 -6.68
N VAL A 27 -10.75 3.44 -5.63
CA VAL A 27 -11.25 3.85 -4.30
C VAL A 27 -10.42 5.01 -3.75
N VAL A 28 -9.08 4.92 -3.80
CA VAL A 28 -8.19 6.00 -3.35
C VAL A 28 -8.45 7.28 -4.15
N LEU A 29 -8.55 7.18 -5.48
CA LEU A 29 -8.86 8.34 -6.33
C LEU A 29 -10.22 8.96 -5.97
N VAL A 30 -11.25 8.17 -5.76
CA VAL A 30 -12.55 8.69 -5.34
C VAL A 30 -12.45 9.42 -3.99
N ILE A 31 -11.76 8.84 -3.01
CA ILE A 31 -11.59 9.47 -1.68
C ILE A 31 -10.81 10.78 -1.80
N THR A 32 -9.71 10.80 -2.55
CA THR A 32 -8.80 11.96 -2.61
C THR A 32 -9.33 13.06 -3.54
N LEU A 33 -10.04 12.71 -4.62
CA LEU A 33 -10.53 13.67 -5.61
C LEU A 33 -11.98 14.13 -5.36
N THR A 34 -12.67 13.58 -4.36
CA THR A 34 -14.00 14.08 -4.00
C THR A 34 -13.87 15.39 -3.22
N PRO A 35 -14.53 16.48 -3.66
CA PRO A 35 -14.54 17.74 -2.94
C PRO A 35 -15.08 17.53 -1.52
N GLN A 36 -14.31 17.89 -0.50
CA GLN A 36 -14.72 17.76 0.89
C GLN A 36 -14.84 19.16 1.49
N ALA A 37 -16.08 19.61 1.74
CA ALA A 37 -16.27 20.80 2.56
C ALA A 37 -15.75 20.52 3.99
N PRO A 38 -14.99 21.44 4.60
CA PRO A 38 -14.49 21.29 5.97
C PRO A 38 -15.63 20.99 6.93
N GLY A 39 -15.53 19.89 7.70
CA GLY A 39 -16.53 19.49 8.70
C GLY A 39 -17.80 18.78 8.17
N ALA A 40 -18.00 18.66 6.86
CA ALA A 40 -19.20 18.07 6.29
C ALA A 40 -19.17 16.53 6.29
N SER A 41 -18.01 15.91 6.20
CA SER A 41 -17.88 14.44 6.13
C SER A 41 -17.94 13.79 7.52
N LEU A 42 -18.40 12.54 7.56
CA LEU A 42 -18.37 11.71 8.78
C LEU A 42 -16.92 11.57 9.29
N ILE A 43 -15.96 11.43 8.38
CA ILE A 43 -14.54 11.30 8.69
C ILE A 43 -14.02 12.54 9.42
N SER A 44 -14.29 13.74 8.90
CA SER A 44 -13.85 14.97 9.57
C SER A 44 -14.48 15.13 10.96
N ARG A 45 -15.77 14.78 11.14
CA ARG A 45 -16.41 14.81 12.47
C ARG A 45 -15.76 13.83 13.45
N VAL A 46 -15.43 12.62 13.03
CA VAL A 46 -14.73 11.64 13.87
C VAL A 46 -13.34 12.13 14.21
N THR A 47 -12.61 12.67 13.24
CA THR A 47 -11.27 13.25 13.43
C THR A 47 -11.29 14.37 14.46
N TYR A 48 -12.20 15.35 14.34
CA TYR A 48 -12.29 16.44 15.30
C TYR A 48 -12.65 15.95 16.72
N ARG A 49 -13.54 14.97 16.86
CA ARG A 49 -13.84 14.35 18.17
C ARG A 49 -12.64 13.63 18.76
N PHE A 50 -11.86 12.95 17.94
CA PHE A 50 -10.64 12.29 18.37
C PHE A 50 -9.60 13.31 18.86
N ILE A 51 -9.36 14.38 18.09
CA ILE A 51 -8.45 15.48 18.48
C ILE A 51 -8.89 16.10 19.80
N ALA A 52 -10.17 16.43 19.95
CA ALA A 52 -10.70 16.99 21.19
C ALA A 52 -10.49 16.04 22.39
N SER A 53 -10.66 14.73 22.21
CA SER A 53 -10.39 13.72 23.24
C SER A 53 -8.91 13.64 23.62
N MET A 54 -7.99 13.78 22.65
CA MET A 54 -6.55 13.79 22.91
C MET A 54 -6.13 15.05 23.65
N ASN A 55 -6.63 16.21 23.22
CA ASN A 55 -6.37 17.49 23.89
C ASN A 55 -6.88 17.49 25.34
N ALA A 56 -8.06 16.93 25.61
CA ALA A 56 -8.58 16.78 26.97
C ALA A 56 -7.70 15.90 27.88
N ARG A 57 -6.86 15.03 27.29
CA ARG A 57 -5.88 14.20 28.00
C ARG A 57 -4.49 14.85 28.10
N GLY A 58 -4.35 16.11 27.68
CA GLY A 58 -3.07 16.83 27.68
C GLY A 58 -2.15 16.53 26.49
N ILE A 59 -2.66 15.82 25.46
CA ILE A 59 -1.91 15.47 24.26
C ILE A 59 -2.23 16.50 23.17
N SER A 60 -1.53 17.64 23.19
CA SER A 60 -1.81 18.79 22.31
C SER A 60 -1.12 18.74 20.95
N TRP A 61 -0.17 17.81 20.73
CA TRP A 61 0.54 17.68 19.46
C TRP A 61 -0.25 16.89 18.38
N VAL A 62 -1.37 16.28 18.78
CA VAL A 62 -2.27 15.60 17.83
C VAL A 62 -3.23 16.63 17.27
N ASP A 63 -2.92 17.12 16.09
CA ASP A 63 -3.76 18.03 15.31
C ASP A 63 -4.31 17.38 14.05
N PHE A 64 -5.07 18.15 13.28
CA PHE A 64 -5.65 17.67 12.03
C PHE A 64 -4.57 17.25 11.01
N LEU A 65 -3.47 17.99 10.94
CA LEU A 65 -2.38 17.75 10.00
C LEU A 65 -1.67 16.42 10.27
N VAL A 66 -1.48 16.07 11.55
CA VAL A 66 -0.89 14.79 11.96
C VAL A 66 -1.79 13.63 11.57
N ILE A 67 -3.10 13.76 11.81
CA ILE A 67 -4.05 12.69 11.47
C ILE A 67 -4.16 12.51 9.96
N GLU A 68 -4.21 13.61 9.21
CA GLU A 68 -4.21 13.59 7.75
C GLU A 68 -2.95 12.92 7.20
N PHE A 69 -1.78 13.29 7.71
CA PHE A 69 -0.50 12.69 7.32
C PHE A 69 -0.47 11.16 7.56
N ILE A 70 -0.90 10.73 8.74
CA ILE A 70 -0.99 9.29 9.07
C ILE A 70 -2.05 8.59 8.23
N GLY A 71 -3.19 9.22 8.02
CA GLY A 71 -4.26 8.71 7.16
C GLY A 71 -3.80 8.46 5.73
N ASN A 72 -3.06 9.39 5.16
CA ASN A 72 -2.46 9.28 3.84
C ASN A 72 -1.45 8.12 3.77
N ILE A 73 -0.56 8.00 4.77
CA ILE A 73 0.34 6.85 4.88
C ILE A 73 -0.46 5.53 4.85
N LEU A 74 -1.43 5.38 5.76
CA LEU A 74 -2.20 4.14 5.89
C LEU A 74 -2.99 3.79 4.62
N MET A 75 -3.53 4.79 3.94
CA MET A 75 -4.28 4.62 2.69
C MET A 75 -3.38 4.13 1.56
N PHE A 76 -2.10 4.50 1.53
CA PHE A 76 -1.18 4.08 0.46
C PHE A 76 -0.45 2.76 0.74
N VAL A 77 -0.46 2.23 1.99
CA VAL A 77 0.14 0.93 2.31
C VAL A 77 -0.42 -0.22 1.46
N PRO A 78 -1.75 -0.41 1.32
CA PRO A 78 -2.28 -1.50 0.48
C PRO A 78 -1.90 -1.36 -1.00
N LEU A 79 -1.82 -0.14 -1.54
CA LEU A 79 -1.34 0.11 -2.90
C LEU A 79 0.07 -0.41 -3.10
N GLY A 80 0.97 -0.10 -2.17
CA GLY A 80 2.35 -0.57 -2.19
C GLY A 80 2.45 -2.09 -2.10
N ILE A 81 1.63 -2.73 -1.26
CA ILE A 81 1.56 -4.20 -1.15
C ILE A 81 1.15 -4.80 -2.50
N PHE A 82 0.03 -4.37 -3.08
CA PHE A 82 -0.46 -4.94 -4.34
C PHE A 82 0.51 -4.71 -5.50
N ALA A 83 1.08 -3.51 -5.62
CA ALA A 83 2.08 -3.20 -6.63
C ALA A 83 3.32 -4.08 -6.50
N ALA A 84 3.87 -4.24 -5.28
CA ALA A 84 5.04 -5.09 -5.04
C ALA A 84 4.78 -6.56 -5.33
N LEU A 85 3.55 -7.07 -5.12
CA LEU A 85 3.19 -8.44 -5.46
C LEU A 85 3.16 -8.70 -6.99
N LEU A 86 2.94 -7.66 -7.80
CA LEU A 86 2.90 -7.76 -9.26
C LEU A 86 4.26 -7.57 -9.92
N ILE A 87 5.15 -6.80 -9.29
CA ILE A 87 6.47 -6.44 -9.84
C ILE A 87 7.47 -7.56 -9.57
N SER A 88 8.36 -7.77 -10.54
CA SER A 88 9.46 -8.72 -10.39
C SER A 88 10.50 -8.22 -9.38
N ARG A 89 11.20 -9.17 -8.72
CA ARG A 89 12.24 -8.81 -7.73
C ARG A 89 13.37 -7.94 -8.31
N LYS A 90 13.64 -8.04 -9.62
CA LYS A 90 14.69 -7.25 -10.27
C LYS A 90 14.30 -5.80 -10.50
N ALA A 91 12.99 -5.52 -10.57
CA ALA A 91 12.44 -4.19 -10.86
C ALA A 91 11.87 -3.48 -9.60
N TRP A 92 12.31 -3.88 -8.40
CA TRP A 92 11.80 -3.32 -7.14
C TRP A 92 11.97 -1.79 -7.04
N TRP A 93 13.02 -1.24 -7.65
CA TRP A 93 13.29 0.20 -7.68
C TRP A 93 12.19 1.01 -8.40
N THR A 94 11.44 0.38 -9.33
CA THR A 94 10.32 1.04 -10.00
C THR A 94 9.19 1.39 -9.05
N LEU A 95 9.10 0.71 -7.89
CA LEU A 95 8.07 0.99 -6.87
C LEU A 95 8.20 2.39 -6.29
N LEU A 96 9.43 2.90 -6.13
CA LEU A 96 9.65 4.28 -5.68
C LEU A 96 9.01 5.28 -6.65
N PHE A 97 9.30 5.12 -7.94
CA PHE A 97 8.75 6.01 -8.97
C PHE A 97 7.23 5.86 -9.12
N MET A 98 6.69 4.64 -8.99
CA MET A 98 5.24 4.41 -9.09
C MET A 98 4.48 5.10 -7.95
N GLY A 99 4.93 4.96 -6.71
CA GLY A 99 4.30 5.60 -5.56
C GLY A 99 4.33 7.12 -5.66
N THR A 100 5.50 7.67 -5.96
CA THR A 100 5.68 9.12 -6.13
C THR A 100 4.87 9.67 -7.30
N ALA A 101 4.90 8.99 -8.47
CA ALA A 101 4.17 9.44 -9.65
C ALA A 101 2.66 9.40 -9.44
N PHE A 102 2.14 8.36 -8.78
CA PHE A 102 0.72 8.26 -8.47
C PHE A 102 0.28 9.35 -7.48
N SER A 103 1.08 9.64 -6.46
CA SER A 103 0.81 10.73 -5.53
C SER A 103 0.88 12.10 -6.21
N ALA A 104 1.93 12.35 -7.00
CA ALA A 104 2.06 13.61 -7.75
C ALA A 104 0.91 13.81 -8.75
N PHE A 105 0.40 12.72 -9.35
CA PHE A 105 -0.78 12.77 -10.22
C PHE A 105 -2.03 13.23 -9.44
N ILE A 106 -2.23 12.71 -8.23
CA ILE A 106 -3.35 13.12 -7.37
C ILE A 106 -3.23 14.62 -7.04
N GLU A 107 -2.06 15.08 -6.57
CA GLU A 107 -1.83 16.48 -6.23
C GLU A 107 -2.02 17.41 -7.44
N PHE A 108 -1.50 17.02 -8.61
CA PHE A 108 -1.69 17.77 -9.84
C PHE A 108 -3.18 17.90 -10.19
N PHE A 109 -3.93 16.80 -10.08
CA PHE A 109 -5.36 16.81 -10.37
C PHE A 109 -6.14 17.66 -9.37
N GLN A 110 -5.80 17.59 -8.08
CA GLN A 110 -6.39 18.43 -7.03
C GLN A 110 -6.13 19.91 -7.31
N ALA A 111 -4.89 20.28 -7.62
CA ALA A 111 -4.52 21.65 -7.96
C ALA A 111 -5.26 22.20 -9.21
N ALA A 112 -5.48 21.33 -10.21
CA ALA A 112 -6.10 21.75 -11.46
C ALA A 112 -7.63 21.86 -11.39
N PHE A 113 -8.28 21.01 -10.58
CA PHE A 113 -9.75 20.84 -10.62
C PHE A 113 -10.46 21.10 -9.28
N LEU A 114 -9.72 21.27 -8.17
CA LEU A 114 -10.28 21.53 -6.85
C LEU A 114 -9.79 22.86 -6.29
N PRO A 115 -10.45 23.98 -6.61
CA PRO A 115 -9.96 25.34 -6.30
C PRO A 115 -9.82 25.61 -4.79
N GLU A 116 -10.46 24.83 -3.93
CA GLU A 116 -10.37 24.95 -2.46
C GLU A 116 -9.22 24.11 -1.85
N ARG A 117 -8.49 23.32 -2.67
CA ARG A 117 -7.34 22.52 -2.23
C ARG A 117 -6.04 23.09 -2.78
N TYR A 118 -5.12 23.36 -1.87
CA TYR A 118 -3.75 23.71 -2.22
C TYR A 118 -2.90 22.44 -2.28
N PRO A 119 -2.11 22.24 -3.36
CA PRO A 119 -1.21 21.09 -3.46
C PRO A 119 -0.16 21.17 -2.33
N GLU A 120 -0.02 20.09 -1.58
CA GLU A 120 0.90 20.01 -0.46
C GLU A 120 2.00 18.96 -0.72
N VAL A 121 3.26 19.39 -0.72
CA VAL A 121 4.42 18.48 -0.82
C VAL A 121 4.36 17.42 0.29
N ARG A 122 3.78 17.76 1.44
CA ARG A 122 3.59 16.86 2.56
C ARG A 122 2.74 15.64 2.18
N ASP A 123 1.73 15.80 1.33
CA ASP A 123 0.87 14.71 0.87
C ASP A 123 1.62 13.79 -0.08
N ILE A 124 2.48 14.33 -0.94
CA ILE A 124 3.37 13.51 -1.77
C ILE A 124 4.31 12.66 -0.88
N VAL A 125 4.86 13.26 0.17
CA VAL A 125 5.77 12.57 1.10
C VAL A 125 5.03 11.48 1.88
N SER A 126 3.85 11.77 2.47
CA SER A 126 3.08 10.81 3.25
C SER A 126 2.59 9.63 2.39
N ASN A 127 2.03 9.91 1.22
CA ASN A 127 1.54 8.92 0.27
C ASN A 127 2.67 8.01 -0.24
N THR A 128 3.79 8.61 -0.65
CA THR A 128 4.97 7.85 -1.09
C THR A 128 5.53 6.99 0.03
N THR A 129 5.61 7.53 1.25
CA THR A 129 6.05 6.79 2.44
C THR A 129 5.15 5.57 2.71
N GLY A 130 3.83 5.75 2.70
CA GLY A 130 2.87 4.66 2.86
C GLY A 130 3.02 3.58 1.79
N PHE A 131 3.16 3.99 0.53
CA PHE A 131 3.39 3.07 -0.58
C PHE A 131 4.67 2.25 -0.40
N LEU A 132 5.77 2.88 0.00
CA LEU A 132 7.05 2.21 0.22
C LEU A 132 7.02 1.28 1.45
N ILE A 133 6.32 1.65 2.52
CA ILE A 133 6.07 0.76 3.67
C ILE A 133 5.35 -0.50 3.20
N GLY A 134 4.25 -0.36 2.47
CA GLY A 134 3.49 -1.48 1.92
C GLY A 134 4.32 -2.37 0.99
N ALA A 135 5.08 -1.76 0.10
CA ALA A 135 6.00 -2.47 -0.78
C ALA A 135 7.06 -3.27 -0.01
N SER A 136 7.65 -2.66 1.02
CA SER A 136 8.66 -3.29 1.88
C SER A 136 8.08 -4.49 2.63
N ILE A 137 6.87 -4.37 3.18
CA ILE A 137 6.16 -5.49 3.83
C ILE A 137 5.99 -6.66 2.85
N ALA A 138 5.48 -6.41 1.65
CA ALA A 138 5.26 -7.46 0.65
C ALA A 138 6.57 -8.11 0.18
N ILE A 139 7.63 -7.33 -0.03
CA ILE A 139 8.96 -7.83 -0.41
C ILE A 139 9.53 -8.72 0.70
N THR A 140 9.48 -8.26 1.95
CA THR A 140 9.97 -9.01 3.11
C THR A 140 9.23 -10.33 3.27
N LEU A 141 7.91 -10.33 3.21
CA LEU A 141 7.11 -11.56 3.27
C LEU A 141 7.46 -12.54 2.13
N ARG A 142 7.66 -12.05 0.90
CA ARG A 142 8.08 -12.88 -0.23
C ARG A 142 9.48 -13.49 -0.02
N LEU A 143 10.40 -12.76 0.62
CA LEU A 143 11.72 -13.26 0.96
C LEU A 143 11.64 -14.35 2.03
N LEU A 144 10.87 -14.13 3.09
CA LEU A 144 10.68 -15.11 4.17
C LEU A 144 10.06 -16.41 3.64
N VAL A 145 8.98 -16.32 2.85
CA VAL A 145 8.35 -17.50 2.24
C VAL A 145 9.34 -18.23 1.34
N SER A 146 10.09 -17.52 0.49
CA SER A 146 11.05 -18.16 -0.40
C SER A 146 12.24 -18.81 0.34
N HIS A 147 12.64 -18.26 1.49
CA HIS A 147 13.67 -18.86 2.34
C HIS A 147 13.16 -20.15 2.99
N ARG A 148 11.95 -20.11 3.56
CA ARG A 148 11.29 -21.29 4.12
C ARG A 148 11.17 -22.43 3.08
N ASP A 149 10.72 -22.09 1.88
CA ASP A 149 10.51 -23.10 0.82
C ASP A 149 11.84 -23.75 0.40
N ARG A 150 12.94 -23.02 0.41
CA ARG A 150 14.29 -23.58 0.18
C ARG A 150 14.70 -24.57 1.27
N LEU A 151 14.52 -24.22 2.54
CA LEU A 151 14.87 -25.09 3.67
C LEU A 151 14.07 -26.42 3.61
N VAL A 152 12.76 -26.34 3.35
CA VAL A 152 11.90 -27.52 3.21
C VAL A 152 12.36 -28.41 2.02
N GLU A 153 12.79 -27.80 0.92
CA GLU A 153 13.29 -28.57 -0.22
C GLU A 153 14.64 -29.23 0.07
N GLU A 154 15.53 -28.57 0.80
CA GLU A 154 16.82 -29.14 1.23
C GLU A 154 16.62 -30.32 2.16
N ASP A 155 15.70 -30.20 3.14
CA ASP A 155 15.35 -31.31 4.06
C ASP A 155 14.79 -32.51 3.30
N ARG A 156 13.89 -32.28 2.32
CA ARG A 156 13.33 -33.35 1.47
C ARG A 156 14.41 -34.07 0.67
N ARG A 157 15.35 -33.34 0.08
CA ARG A 157 16.48 -33.93 -0.68
C ARG A 157 17.37 -34.76 0.21
N SER A 158 17.67 -34.27 1.41
CA SER A 158 18.49 -34.99 2.40
C SER A 158 17.81 -36.29 2.84
N ALA A 159 16.52 -36.27 3.16
CA ALA A 159 15.75 -37.45 3.51
C ALA A 159 15.70 -38.47 2.37
N GLN A 160 15.51 -38.05 1.10
CA GLN A 160 15.52 -38.92 -0.05
C GLN A 160 16.89 -39.55 -0.32
N SER A 161 18.00 -38.84 -0.06
CA SER A 161 19.36 -39.37 -0.20
C SER A 161 19.66 -40.47 0.82
N LEU A 162 19.17 -40.34 2.05
CA LEU A 162 19.31 -41.35 3.10
C LEU A 162 18.48 -42.61 2.81
N ALA A 163 17.28 -42.46 2.27
CA ALA A 163 16.40 -43.58 1.93
C ALA A 163 16.90 -44.40 0.72
N ARG A 164 17.87 -43.93 -0.05
CA ARG A 164 18.48 -44.65 -1.18
C ARG A 164 19.76 -45.39 -0.85
N ARG A 165 20.27 -45.25 0.38
CA ARG A 165 21.42 -46.00 0.90
C ARG A 165 20.98 -47.24 1.67
#